data_b7cff914dcb753528b630b6100a6c02c
#
_entry.id   b7cff914dcb753528b630b6100a6c02c
#
_cell.length_a   1.000
_cell.length_b   1.000
_cell.length_c   1.000
_cell.angle_alpha   90.00
_cell.angle_beta   90.00
_cell.angle_gamma   90.00
#
_symmetry.space_group_name_H-M   'P 1'
#
loop_
_entity.id
_entity.type
_entity.pdbx_description
1 polymer ?
#
loop_
_entity_poly.entity_id
_entity_poly.type
_entity_poly.pdbx_seq_one_letter_code
_entity_poly.pdbx_strand_id
1 'polypeptide(L)'
;MIRRFRQPAHNSQHGGILSSLISLLFLLVFCFVLYAARRPLLRLAGESWVVDDPLEQSDALLLLGDDNFFADRATRASELYRQKLAPLVVASGRRLRPSASISELMEHDLIERGVPKDRIIRFPHDADSTRDEALALRALVAEKNWHSVIVVTSNFHTRRARYIFRHIFPPSVTVRVASARDGDFDPEHWWENRKSWKLFTRELEAMMVAAWELRRDSAHTTQSLLGYLSPKPVHA
;
A
#
# COMPACT_ATOMS: atom_id res chain seq x y z
N MET A 1 -46.30 -62.60 -30.03
CA MET A 1 -44.88 -62.45 -29.58
C MET A 1 -44.17 -61.53 -30.55
N ILE A 2 -44.14 -60.19 -30.27
CA ILE A 2 -43.63 -59.18 -31.21
C ILE A 2 -42.30 -58.67 -30.62
N ARG A 3 -41.17 -59.02 -31.28
CA ARG A 3 -39.84 -58.51 -30.92
C ARG A 3 -39.69 -57.05 -31.40
N ARG A 4 -39.56 -56.11 -30.49
CA ARG A 4 -39.15 -54.75 -30.80
C ARG A 4 -37.64 -54.71 -31.10
N PHE A 5 -37.29 -54.38 -32.34
CA PHE A 5 -35.94 -54.04 -32.75
C PHE A 5 -35.55 -52.68 -32.11
N ARG A 6 -34.55 -52.68 -31.22
CA ARG A 6 -33.89 -51.46 -30.77
C ARG A 6 -32.96 -50.98 -31.88
N GLN A 7 -33.21 -49.80 -32.42
CA GLN A 7 -32.27 -49.12 -33.28
C GLN A 7 -31.05 -48.65 -32.45
N PRO A 8 -29.81 -48.79 -32.91
CA PRO A 8 -28.64 -48.24 -32.25
C PRO A 8 -28.65 -46.73 -32.40
N ALA A 9 -28.49 -46.01 -31.28
CA ALA A 9 -28.32 -44.56 -31.25
C ALA A 9 -27.00 -44.21 -32.01
N HIS A 10 -27.12 -43.48 -33.11
CA HIS A 10 -26.01 -42.96 -33.89
C HIS A 10 -25.37 -41.82 -33.07
N ASN A 11 -24.31 -42.15 -32.33
CA ASN A 11 -23.56 -41.18 -31.54
C ASN A 11 -22.75 -40.31 -32.51
N SER A 12 -23.22 -39.10 -32.79
CA SER A 12 -22.53 -38.13 -33.66
C SER A 12 -21.30 -37.54 -32.94
N GLN A 13 -20.15 -38.27 -33.03
CA GLN A 13 -18.86 -37.80 -32.49
C GLN A 13 -18.25 -36.61 -33.25
N HIS A 14 -18.85 -36.16 -34.33
CA HIS A 14 -18.32 -35.08 -35.17
C HIS A 14 -18.52 -33.68 -34.56
N GLY A 15 -19.46 -33.50 -33.61
CA GLY A 15 -19.66 -32.23 -32.91
C GLY A 15 -18.53 -31.88 -31.93
N GLY A 16 -17.83 -32.88 -31.36
CA GLY A 16 -16.79 -32.68 -30.39
C GLY A 16 -15.49 -32.08 -30.94
N ILE A 17 -15.07 -32.53 -32.16
CA ILE A 17 -13.82 -32.07 -32.77
C ILE A 17 -13.94 -30.61 -33.23
N LEU A 18 -15.05 -30.25 -33.87
CA LEU A 18 -15.30 -28.89 -34.36
C LEU A 18 -15.39 -27.89 -33.18
N SER A 19 -16.13 -28.23 -32.12
CA SER A 19 -16.24 -27.39 -30.93
C SER A 19 -14.87 -27.25 -30.23
N SER A 20 -14.05 -28.29 -30.17
CA SER A 20 -12.69 -28.21 -29.62
C SER A 20 -11.76 -27.31 -30.45
N LEU A 21 -11.85 -27.38 -31.78
CA LEU A 21 -11.07 -26.50 -32.66
C LEU A 21 -11.50 -25.04 -32.53
N ILE A 22 -12.79 -24.77 -32.43
CA ILE A 22 -13.32 -23.42 -32.19
C ILE A 22 -12.86 -22.92 -30.83
N SER A 23 -12.95 -23.72 -29.77
CA SER A 23 -12.48 -23.34 -28.40
C SER A 23 -10.97 -23.06 -28.40
N LEU A 24 -10.17 -23.88 -29.10
CA LEU A 24 -8.74 -23.65 -29.23
C LEU A 24 -8.44 -22.34 -29.98
N LEU A 25 -9.17 -22.07 -31.08
CA LEU A 25 -9.03 -20.80 -31.79
C LEU A 25 -9.36 -19.59 -30.91
N PHE A 26 -10.46 -19.65 -30.15
CA PHE A 26 -10.81 -18.60 -29.19
C PHE A 26 -9.72 -18.41 -28.13
N LEU A 27 -9.15 -19.49 -27.59
CA LEU A 27 -8.05 -19.43 -26.63
C LEU A 27 -6.81 -18.77 -27.23
N LEU A 28 -6.45 -19.16 -28.47
CA LEU A 28 -5.31 -18.57 -29.17
C LEU A 28 -5.50 -17.07 -29.45
N VAL A 29 -6.69 -16.68 -29.92
CA VAL A 29 -7.04 -15.25 -30.11
C VAL A 29 -7.01 -14.50 -28.80
N PHE A 30 -7.58 -15.05 -27.73
CA PHE A 30 -7.55 -14.45 -26.39
C PHE A 30 -6.11 -14.26 -25.87
N CYS A 31 -5.26 -15.29 -25.99
CA CYS A 31 -3.85 -15.20 -25.61
C CYS A 31 -3.10 -14.16 -26.46
N PHE A 32 -3.39 -14.08 -27.75
CA PHE A 32 -2.80 -13.08 -28.65
C PHE A 32 -3.22 -11.65 -28.24
N VAL A 33 -4.51 -11.44 -27.96
CA VAL A 33 -5.02 -10.14 -27.49
C VAL A 33 -4.38 -9.74 -26.15
N LEU A 34 -4.28 -10.66 -25.19
CA LEU A 34 -3.59 -10.42 -23.91
C LEU A 34 -2.11 -10.09 -24.13
N TYR A 35 -1.43 -10.81 -25.01
CA TYR A 35 -0.04 -10.54 -25.35
C TYR A 35 0.13 -9.17 -26.01
N ALA A 36 -0.74 -8.80 -26.94
CA ALA A 36 -0.73 -7.49 -27.59
C ALA A 36 -1.02 -6.35 -26.59
N ALA A 37 -1.96 -6.59 -25.66
CA ALA A 37 -2.36 -5.61 -24.64
C ALA A 37 -1.44 -5.60 -23.40
N ARG A 38 -0.43 -6.48 -23.30
CA ARG A 38 0.37 -6.63 -22.08
C ARG A 38 1.04 -5.33 -21.60
N ARG A 39 1.63 -4.56 -22.52
CA ARG A 39 2.33 -3.31 -22.16
C ARG A 39 1.39 -2.26 -21.55
N PRO A 40 0.26 -1.89 -22.19
CA PRO A 40 -0.68 -0.96 -21.57
C PRO A 40 -1.29 -1.49 -20.28
N LEU A 41 -1.55 -2.80 -20.14
CA LEU A 41 -2.05 -3.37 -18.89
C LEU A 41 -1.02 -3.31 -17.75
N LEU A 42 0.25 -3.63 -18.04
CA LEU A 42 1.33 -3.54 -17.05
C LEU A 42 1.58 -2.08 -16.64
N ARG A 43 1.58 -1.15 -17.59
CA ARG A 43 1.68 0.28 -17.31
C ARG A 43 0.54 0.74 -16.42
N LEU A 44 -0.70 0.42 -16.76
CA LEU A 44 -1.87 0.76 -15.95
C LEU A 44 -1.75 0.18 -14.51
N ALA A 45 -1.25 -1.05 -14.37
CA ALA A 45 -1.02 -1.64 -13.05
C ALA A 45 0.00 -0.84 -12.23
N GLY A 46 1.14 -0.45 -12.81
CA GLY A 46 2.15 0.36 -12.13
C GLY A 46 1.68 1.77 -11.80
N GLU A 47 1.08 2.47 -12.75
CA GLU A 47 0.53 3.83 -12.55
C GLU A 47 -0.59 3.83 -11.49
N SER A 48 -1.49 2.84 -11.54
CA SER A 48 -2.55 2.71 -10.54
C SER A 48 -2.03 2.41 -9.15
N TRP A 49 -0.80 1.87 -9.04
CA TRP A 49 -0.17 1.56 -7.76
C TRP A 49 0.32 2.81 -7.03
N VAL A 50 0.76 3.81 -7.77
CA VAL A 50 1.20 5.09 -7.21
C VAL A 50 -0.01 5.93 -6.85
N VAL A 51 -0.05 6.39 -5.61
CA VAL A 51 -1.10 7.27 -5.10
C VAL A 51 -0.46 8.56 -4.62
N ASP A 52 -0.99 9.68 -5.12
CA ASP A 52 -0.62 11.02 -4.68
C ASP A 52 -1.91 11.80 -4.42
N ASP A 53 -2.19 12.10 -3.15
CA ASP A 53 -3.43 12.79 -2.79
C ASP A 53 -3.32 14.29 -3.09
N PRO A 54 -4.42 15.00 -3.36
CA PRO A 54 -4.43 16.46 -3.38
C PRO A 54 -3.93 16.99 -2.04
N LEU A 55 -2.85 17.78 -2.07
CA LEU A 55 -2.20 18.26 -0.85
C LEU A 55 -2.80 19.60 -0.40
N GLU A 56 -3.04 19.72 0.89
CA GLU A 56 -3.49 20.92 1.55
C GLU A 56 -2.62 21.15 2.81
N GLN A 57 -2.64 22.38 3.34
CA GLN A 57 -1.94 22.67 4.58
C GLN A 57 -2.36 21.70 5.69
N SER A 58 -1.38 21.18 6.39
CA SER A 58 -1.52 20.15 7.42
C SER A 58 -0.65 20.48 8.61
N ASP A 59 -0.90 19.85 9.75
CA ASP A 59 -0.17 20.11 10.99
C ASP A 59 1.27 19.61 10.93
N ALA A 60 1.51 18.48 10.26
CA ALA A 60 2.86 17.92 10.11
C ALA A 60 3.02 17.08 8.83
N LEU A 61 4.27 16.99 8.34
CA LEU A 61 4.72 15.97 7.40
C LEU A 61 5.24 14.77 8.20
N LEU A 62 4.74 13.58 7.91
CA LEU A 62 5.24 12.32 8.46
C LEU A 62 6.13 11.65 7.41
N LEU A 63 7.43 11.83 7.52
CA LEU A 63 8.41 11.22 6.65
C LEU A 63 8.68 9.80 7.11
N LEU A 64 8.24 8.79 6.35
CA LEU A 64 8.42 7.37 6.69
C LEU A 64 9.85 6.90 6.48
N GLY A 65 10.30 6.01 7.36
CA GLY A 65 11.63 5.44 7.37
C GLY A 65 12.00 4.61 6.12
N ASP A 66 13.26 4.14 6.10
CA ASP A 66 13.84 3.32 5.03
C ASP A 66 13.87 4.03 3.66
N ASP A 67 14.39 5.26 3.63
CA ASP A 67 14.66 6.00 2.40
C ASP A 67 15.76 5.32 1.56
N ASN A 68 15.81 5.63 0.28
CA ASN A 68 16.82 5.11 -0.62
C ASN A 68 18.17 5.88 -0.49
N PHE A 69 19.20 5.42 -1.22
CA PHE A 69 20.53 6.01 -1.19
C PHE A 69 20.56 7.51 -1.53
N PHE A 70 19.62 7.99 -2.34
CA PHE A 70 19.55 9.39 -2.77
C PHE A 70 18.70 10.26 -1.83
N ALA A 71 18.11 9.68 -0.79
CA ALA A 71 17.20 10.32 0.14
C ALA A 71 16.03 11.04 -0.57
N ASP A 72 15.38 10.33 -1.50
CA ASP A 72 14.31 10.88 -2.33
C ASP A 72 13.09 11.28 -1.49
N ARG A 73 12.77 10.53 -0.43
CA ARG A 73 11.68 10.87 0.51
C ARG A 73 12.00 12.14 1.28
N ALA A 74 13.22 12.28 1.81
CA ALA A 74 13.68 13.48 2.50
C ALA A 74 13.69 14.69 1.56
N THR A 75 14.09 14.51 0.30
CA THR A 75 14.01 15.52 -0.74
C THR A 75 12.57 16.00 -0.92
N ARG A 76 11.62 15.06 -1.09
CA ARG A 76 10.20 15.39 -1.24
C ARG A 76 9.63 16.11 -0.01
N ALA A 77 9.93 15.61 1.18
CA ALA A 77 9.47 16.25 2.43
C ALA A 77 10.00 17.69 2.57
N SER A 78 11.26 17.93 2.20
CA SER A 78 11.88 19.27 2.21
C SER A 78 11.23 20.22 1.20
N GLU A 79 10.82 19.71 0.03
CA GLU A 79 10.05 20.48 -0.96
C GLU A 79 8.69 20.90 -0.41
N LEU A 80 7.94 19.96 0.20
CA LEU A 80 6.64 20.22 0.79
C LEU A 80 6.73 21.20 1.97
N TYR A 81 7.77 21.08 2.78
CA TYR A 81 8.07 22.04 3.86
C TYR A 81 8.31 23.45 3.30
N ARG A 82 9.12 23.60 2.25
CA ARG A 82 9.37 24.90 1.59
C ARG A 82 8.10 25.50 0.96
N GLN A 83 7.20 24.64 0.48
CA GLN A 83 5.87 25.03 -0.01
C GLN A 83 4.90 25.41 1.14
N LYS A 84 5.36 25.35 2.39
CA LYS A 84 4.58 25.67 3.62
C LYS A 84 3.33 24.78 3.77
N LEU A 85 3.39 23.55 3.28
CA LEU A 85 2.31 22.59 3.44
C LEU A 85 2.21 22.03 4.87
N ALA A 86 3.29 22.13 5.67
CA ALA A 86 3.24 21.92 7.11
C ALA A 86 4.38 22.66 7.80
N PRO A 87 4.19 23.08 9.09
CA PRO A 87 5.21 23.79 9.86
C PRO A 87 6.28 22.86 10.46
N LEU A 88 6.03 21.55 10.50
CA LEU A 88 6.88 20.55 11.14
C LEU A 88 7.06 19.33 10.22
N VAL A 89 8.24 18.69 10.35
CA VAL A 89 8.55 17.42 9.69
C VAL A 89 8.93 16.38 10.76
N VAL A 90 8.22 15.27 10.80
CA VAL A 90 8.55 14.12 11.65
C VAL A 90 9.44 13.18 10.84
N ALA A 91 10.70 13.03 11.25
CA ALA A 91 11.63 12.04 10.72
C ALA A 91 11.40 10.71 11.44
N SER A 92 10.52 9.87 10.91
CA SER A 92 10.20 8.55 11.45
C SER A 92 11.26 7.54 11.02
N GLY A 93 11.70 6.68 11.94
CA GLY A 93 12.69 5.68 11.55
C GLY A 93 13.02 4.70 12.66
N ARG A 94 13.18 3.44 12.26
CA ARG A 94 13.44 2.33 13.16
C ARG A 94 14.79 2.47 13.87
N ARG A 95 14.83 2.08 15.16
CA ARG A 95 16.10 1.88 15.87
C ARG A 95 16.85 0.71 15.26
N LEU A 96 18.13 0.94 14.94
CA LEU A 96 19.05 -0.08 14.46
C LEU A 96 19.88 -0.66 15.62
N ARG A 97 20.20 0.19 16.59
CA ARG A 97 20.96 -0.09 17.80
C ARG A 97 20.50 0.88 18.91
N PRO A 98 20.84 0.64 20.17
CA PRO A 98 20.50 1.56 21.26
C PRO A 98 20.93 3.01 21.02
N SER A 99 22.05 3.21 20.29
CA SER A 99 22.66 4.52 19.99
C SER A 99 22.48 5.00 18.55
N ALA A 100 21.71 4.30 17.69
CA ALA A 100 21.58 4.66 16.29
C ALA A 100 20.19 4.28 15.73
N SER A 101 19.60 5.18 14.95
CA SER A 101 18.30 4.97 14.31
C SER A 101 18.29 5.48 12.86
N ILE A 102 17.38 4.96 12.06
CA ILE A 102 17.09 5.50 10.72
C ILE A 102 16.61 6.95 10.81
N SER A 103 15.86 7.30 11.87
CA SER A 103 15.37 8.66 12.07
C SER A 103 16.47 9.70 12.21
N GLU A 104 17.67 9.33 12.68
CA GLU A 104 18.85 10.21 12.72
C GLU A 104 19.40 10.51 11.33
N LEU A 105 19.48 9.49 10.48
CA LEU A 105 19.89 9.68 9.08
C LEU A 105 18.91 10.58 8.35
N MET A 106 17.60 10.37 8.56
CA MET A 106 16.58 11.18 7.91
C MET A 106 16.55 12.62 8.44
N GLU A 107 16.81 12.84 9.74
CA GLU A 107 17.00 14.19 10.29
C GLU A 107 18.17 14.90 9.60
N HIS A 108 19.29 14.22 9.44
CA HIS A 108 20.47 14.76 8.76
C HIS A 108 20.15 15.11 7.31
N ASP A 109 19.50 14.21 6.57
CA ASP A 109 19.07 14.42 5.18
C ASP A 109 18.15 15.62 5.02
N LEU A 110 17.21 15.82 5.95
CA LEU A 110 16.31 16.97 5.97
C LEU A 110 17.05 18.28 6.22
N ILE A 111 18.00 18.30 7.17
CA ILE A 111 18.84 19.47 7.48
C ILE A 111 19.67 19.87 6.26
N GLU A 112 20.33 18.92 5.60
CA GLU A 112 21.11 19.18 4.39
C GLU A 112 20.26 19.77 3.25
N ARG A 113 18.96 19.44 3.23
CA ARG A 113 17.98 19.96 2.24
C ARG A 113 17.27 21.23 2.70
N GLY A 114 17.77 21.86 3.79
CA GLY A 114 17.35 23.18 4.24
C GLY A 114 16.11 23.21 5.15
N VAL A 115 15.71 22.08 5.75
CA VAL A 115 14.71 22.09 6.84
C VAL A 115 15.42 22.49 8.14
N PRO A 116 15.02 23.55 8.84
CA PRO A 116 15.62 23.95 10.10
C PRO A 116 15.49 22.84 11.15
N LYS A 117 16.55 22.63 11.94
CA LYS A 117 16.58 21.56 12.94
C LYS A 117 15.45 21.65 13.98
N ASP A 118 15.08 22.86 14.37
CA ASP A 118 13.97 23.14 15.30
C ASP A 118 12.59 22.84 14.70
N ARG A 119 12.52 22.56 13.40
CA ARG A 119 11.30 22.15 12.67
C ARG A 119 11.24 20.65 12.40
N ILE A 120 12.23 19.90 12.84
CA ILE A 120 12.29 18.45 12.67
C ILE A 120 12.03 17.78 14.03
N ILE A 121 11.08 16.88 14.05
CA ILE A 121 10.84 15.98 15.18
C ILE A 121 11.46 14.63 14.82
N ARG A 122 12.58 14.29 15.45
CA ARG A 122 13.17 12.97 15.32
C ARG A 122 12.32 11.96 16.10
N PHE A 123 11.83 10.94 15.40
CA PHE A 123 10.93 9.92 15.94
C PHE A 123 11.50 8.51 15.76
N PRO A 124 12.41 8.06 16.64
CA PRO A 124 12.92 6.69 16.63
C PRO A 124 11.88 5.74 17.24
N HIS A 125 11.64 4.61 16.59
CA HIS A 125 10.70 3.57 17.02
C HIS A 125 11.27 2.16 16.84
N ASP A 126 10.58 1.16 17.39
CA ASP A 126 10.94 -0.26 17.27
C ASP A 126 9.98 -1.03 16.36
N ALA A 127 9.26 -0.32 15.50
CA ALA A 127 8.32 -0.91 14.57
C ALA A 127 9.03 -1.75 13.49
N ASP A 128 8.54 -2.97 13.27
CA ASP A 128 9.04 -3.89 12.24
C ASP A 128 8.17 -3.92 10.98
N SER A 129 7.04 -3.23 11.02
CA SER A 129 6.10 -3.14 9.90
C SER A 129 5.56 -1.71 9.73
N THR A 130 5.06 -1.40 8.53
CA THR A 130 4.36 -0.12 8.27
C THR A 130 3.13 0.06 9.16
N ARG A 131 2.47 -1.05 9.54
CA ARG A 131 1.34 -1.03 10.47
C ARG A 131 1.79 -0.56 11.85
N ASP A 132 2.88 -1.10 12.37
CA ASP A 132 3.40 -0.76 13.69
C ASP A 132 3.97 0.67 13.71
N GLU A 133 4.62 1.10 12.63
CA GLU A 133 5.04 2.51 12.43
C GLU A 133 3.84 3.45 12.43
N ALA A 134 2.75 3.11 11.74
CA ALA A 134 1.53 3.91 11.75
C ALA A 134 0.86 3.97 13.14
N LEU A 135 0.89 2.88 13.92
CA LEU A 135 0.42 2.85 15.30
C LEU A 135 1.25 3.76 16.21
N ALA A 136 2.57 3.73 16.09
CA ALA A 136 3.48 4.58 16.84
C ALA A 136 3.27 6.07 16.49
N LEU A 137 3.17 6.40 15.20
CA LEU A 137 2.91 7.76 14.71
C LEU A 137 1.52 8.26 15.10
N ARG A 138 0.50 7.40 15.17
CA ARG A 138 -0.82 7.76 15.67
C ARG A 138 -0.75 8.25 17.11
N ALA A 139 0.06 7.61 17.96
CA ALA A 139 0.24 8.04 19.35
C ALA A 139 0.88 9.44 19.43
N LEU A 140 1.91 9.71 18.60
CA LEU A 140 2.52 11.03 18.51
C LEU A 140 1.52 12.08 18.02
N VAL A 141 0.73 11.79 17.00
CA VAL A 141 -0.28 12.72 16.44
C VAL A 141 -1.34 13.05 17.49
N ALA A 142 -1.76 12.07 18.29
CA ALA A 142 -2.69 12.30 19.41
C ALA A 142 -2.06 13.14 20.52
N GLU A 143 -0.80 12.87 20.90
CA GLU A 143 -0.05 13.66 21.90
C GLU A 143 0.06 15.13 21.48
N LYS A 144 0.34 15.39 20.20
CA LYS A 144 0.48 16.74 19.64
C LYS A 144 -0.86 17.41 19.31
N ASN A 145 -1.97 16.71 19.47
CA ASN A 145 -3.31 17.17 19.11
C ASN A 145 -3.41 17.64 17.64
N TRP A 146 -2.75 16.92 16.71
CA TRP A 146 -2.83 17.20 15.28
C TRP A 146 -4.08 16.59 14.67
N HIS A 147 -4.67 17.29 13.71
CA HIS A 147 -5.90 16.89 13.02
C HIS A 147 -5.69 16.61 11.53
N SER A 148 -4.50 16.94 11.01
CA SER A 148 -4.16 16.72 9.62
C SER A 148 -2.67 16.38 9.44
N VAL A 149 -2.36 15.38 8.64
CA VAL A 149 -0.99 14.96 8.38
C VAL A 149 -0.81 14.58 6.91
N ILE A 150 0.39 14.83 6.40
CA ILE A 150 0.83 14.37 5.09
C ILE A 150 1.91 13.31 5.29
N VAL A 151 1.62 12.09 4.90
CA VAL A 151 2.56 10.97 4.91
C VAL A 151 3.40 11.03 3.65
N VAL A 152 4.72 11.13 3.78
CA VAL A 152 5.69 11.17 2.67
C VAL A 152 6.41 9.85 2.58
N THR A 153 6.31 9.20 1.43
CA THR A 153 6.96 7.90 1.19
C THR A 153 7.26 7.69 -0.30
N SER A 154 8.06 6.66 -0.64
CA SER A 154 8.39 6.31 -2.03
C SER A 154 7.14 5.96 -2.84
N ASN A 155 7.16 6.30 -4.13
CA ASN A 155 6.03 6.12 -5.05
C ASN A 155 5.48 4.68 -5.06
N PHE A 156 6.34 3.65 -5.06
CA PHE A 156 5.91 2.25 -5.02
C PHE A 156 5.20 1.86 -3.73
N HIS A 157 5.43 2.59 -2.63
CA HIS A 157 4.89 2.30 -1.30
C HIS A 157 3.58 3.06 -0.98
N THR A 158 3.23 4.09 -1.75
CA THR A 158 2.14 5.04 -1.43
C THR A 158 0.78 4.39 -1.24
N ARG A 159 0.41 3.42 -2.08
CA ARG A 159 -0.88 2.70 -1.98
C ARG A 159 -1.02 1.96 -0.66
N ARG A 160 0.00 1.21 -0.24
CA ARG A 160 -0.01 0.45 1.01
C ARG A 160 0.04 1.38 2.23
N ALA A 161 0.88 2.41 2.21
CA ALA A 161 0.93 3.40 3.28
C ALA A 161 -0.42 4.09 3.45
N ARG A 162 -1.05 4.58 2.36
CA ARG A 162 -2.38 5.20 2.40
C ARG A 162 -3.43 4.28 3.00
N TYR A 163 -3.44 3.02 2.58
CA TYR A 163 -4.40 2.03 3.08
C TYR A 163 -4.23 1.83 4.59
N ILE A 164 -3.00 1.59 5.06
CA ILE A 164 -2.71 1.33 6.47
C ILE A 164 -3.00 2.57 7.33
N PHE A 165 -2.46 3.73 6.96
CA PHE A 165 -2.61 4.94 7.76
C PHE A 165 -4.07 5.37 7.90
N ARG A 166 -4.87 5.31 6.83
CA ARG A 166 -6.30 5.64 6.88
C ARG A 166 -7.15 4.65 7.69
N HIS A 167 -6.70 3.40 7.86
CA HIS A 167 -7.37 2.44 8.74
C HIS A 167 -6.97 2.58 10.20
N ILE A 168 -5.73 2.98 10.47
CA ILE A 168 -5.18 3.08 11.82
C ILE A 168 -5.53 4.42 12.48
N PHE A 169 -5.48 5.51 11.72
CA PHE A 169 -5.78 6.84 12.25
C PHE A 169 -7.29 7.02 12.46
N PRO A 170 -7.70 7.74 13.52
CA PRO A 170 -9.11 7.98 13.76
C PRO A 170 -9.69 8.91 12.68
N PRO A 171 -11.02 8.85 12.43
CA PRO A 171 -11.68 9.71 11.43
C PRO A 171 -11.53 11.22 11.68
N SER A 172 -11.17 11.61 12.90
CA SER A 172 -10.89 13.01 13.29
C SER A 172 -9.55 13.53 12.75
N VAL A 173 -8.68 12.64 12.22
CA VAL A 173 -7.39 13.03 11.64
C VAL A 173 -7.43 12.81 10.13
N THR A 174 -7.26 13.89 9.38
CA THR A 174 -7.15 13.82 7.92
C THR A 174 -5.76 13.32 7.52
N VAL A 175 -5.68 12.17 6.84
CA VAL A 175 -4.45 11.59 6.32
C VAL A 175 -4.39 11.75 4.80
N ARG A 176 -3.37 12.47 4.31
CA ARG A 176 -2.99 12.57 2.91
C ARG A 176 -1.66 11.88 2.68
N VAL A 177 -1.43 11.42 1.47
CA VAL A 177 -0.15 10.78 1.09
C VAL A 177 0.48 11.55 -0.04
N ALA A 178 1.75 11.89 0.11
CA ALA A 178 2.58 12.51 -0.89
C ALA A 178 3.62 11.51 -1.40
N SER A 179 3.67 11.35 -2.70
CA SER A 179 4.60 10.47 -3.39
C SER A 179 5.97 11.15 -3.54
N ALA A 180 7.03 10.49 -3.08
CA ALA A 180 8.40 10.77 -3.46
C ALA A 180 8.76 9.91 -4.68
N ARG A 181 9.30 10.52 -5.73
CA ARG A 181 9.79 9.78 -6.90
C ARG A 181 11.03 8.97 -6.49
N ASP A 182 10.92 7.67 -6.51
CA ASP A 182 12.03 6.78 -6.21
C ASP A 182 12.73 6.33 -7.50
N GLY A 183 14.04 6.54 -7.60
CA GLY A 183 14.82 6.21 -8.80
C GLY A 183 14.87 4.70 -9.09
N ASP A 184 14.51 3.86 -8.13
CA ASP A 184 14.49 2.41 -8.24
C ASP A 184 13.15 1.85 -8.79
N PHE A 185 12.12 2.70 -8.87
CA PHE A 185 10.79 2.30 -9.34
C PHE A 185 10.22 3.25 -10.40
N ASP A 186 10.11 2.75 -11.62
CA ASP A 186 9.40 3.40 -12.71
C ASP A 186 8.02 2.75 -12.89
N PRO A 187 6.91 3.43 -12.57
CA PRO A 187 5.57 2.86 -12.68
C PRO A 187 5.16 2.57 -14.13
N GLU A 188 5.76 3.23 -15.13
CA GLU A 188 5.45 3.04 -16.55
C GLU A 188 6.17 1.83 -17.15
N HIS A 189 7.33 1.42 -16.57
CA HIS A 189 8.20 0.36 -17.09
C HIS A 189 8.68 -0.60 -15.99
N TRP A 190 7.94 -0.72 -14.88
CA TRP A 190 8.35 -1.51 -13.71
C TRP A 190 8.70 -2.97 -14.04
N TRP A 191 8.11 -3.55 -15.09
CA TRP A 191 8.36 -4.93 -15.50
C TRP A 191 9.65 -5.11 -16.32
N GLU A 192 10.25 -4.04 -16.83
CA GLU A 192 11.47 -4.08 -17.66
C GLU A 192 12.74 -4.11 -16.79
N ASN A 193 12.66 -3.67 -15.54
CA ASN A 193 13.76 -3.60 -14.59
C ASN A 193 13.57 -4.61 -13.45
N ARG A 194 14.59 -5.44 -13.20
CA ARG A 194 14.55 -6.45 -12.14
C ARG A 194 14.30 -5.85 -10.75
N LYS A 195 14.84 -4.66 -10.44
CA LYS A 195 14.68 -4.00 -9.15
C LYS A 195 13.24 -3.49 -8.97
N SER A 196 12.74 -2.77 -9.95
CA SER A 196 11.34 -2.31 -9.99
C SER A 196 10.33 -3.46 -9.91
N TRP A 197 10.60 -4.56 -10.66
CA TRP A 197 9.74 -5.75 -10.62
C TRP A 197 9.68 -6.36 -9.22
N LYS A 198 10.82 -6.48 -8.53
CA LYS A 198 10.89 -6.97 -7.15
C LYS A 198 10.16 -6.05 -6.17
N LEU A 199 10.31 -4.74 -6.33
CA LEU A 199 9.62 -3.75 -5.49
C LEU A 199 8.10 -3.86 -5.66
N PHE A 200 7.61 -3.91 -6.91
CA PHE A 200 6.18 -4.04 -7.19
C PHE A 200 5.57 -5.32 -6.61
N THR A 201 6.22 -6.47 -6.84
CA THR A 201 5.72 -7.76 -6.34
C THR A 201 5.74 -7.84 -4.81
N ARG A 202 6.79 -7.31 -4.17
CA ARG A 202 6.89 -7.23 -2.71
C ARG A 202 5.81 -6.33 -2.12
N GLU A 203 5.53 -5.19 -2.75
CA GLU A 203 4.47 -4.29 -2.30
C GLU A 203 3.07 -4.89 -2.47
N LEU A 204 2.84 -5.64 -3.55
CA LEU A 204 1.59 -6.36 -3.77
C LEU A 204 1.37 -7.42 -2.67
N GLU A 205 2.39 -8.22 -2.36
CA GLU A 205 2.38 -9.20 -1.28
C GLU A 205 2.12 -8.53 0.08
N ALA A 206 2.89 -7.49 0.40
CA ALA A 206 2.75 -6.75 1.66
C ALA A 206 1.38 -6.06 1.80
N MET A 207 0.77 -5.62 0.69
CA MET A 207 -0.58 -5.08 0.69
C MET A 207 -1.63 -6.14 1.02
N MET A 208 -1.48 -7.37 0.50
CA MET A 208 -2.39 -8.48 0.83
C MET A 208 -2.32 -8.84 2.31
N VAL A 209 -1.10 -8.89 2.87
CA VAL A 209 -0.89 -9.14 4.30
C VAL A 209 -1.54 -8.03 5.14
N ALA A 210 -1.27 -6.77 4.83
CA ALA A 210 -1.85 -5.63 5.53
C ALA A 210 -3.39 -5.63 5.48
N ALA A 211 -3.98 -5.95 4.33
CA ALA A 211 -5.43 -6.04 4.18
C ALA A 211 -6.03 -7.18 5.02
N TRP A 212 -5.33 -8.30 5.14
CA TRP A 212 -5.76 -9.42 5.98
C TRP A 212 -5.68 -9.07 7.47
N GLU A 213 -4.57 -8.49 7.92
CA GLU A 213 -4.35 -8.08 9.31
C GLU A 213 -5.40 -7.07 9.79
N LEU A 214 -5.59 -6.00 9.03
CA LEU A 214 -6.54 -4.94 9.38
C LEU A 214 -8.01 -5.41 9.39
N ARG A 215 -8.37 -6.37 8.53
CA ARG A 215 -9.70 -7.00 8.58
C ARG A 215 -9.90 -7.84 9.85
N ARG A 216 -8.85 -8.56 10.29
CA ARG A 216 -8.91 -9.33 11.54
C ARG A 216 -9.08 -8.43 12.75
N ASP A 217 -8.32 -7.33 12.82
CA ASP A 217 -8.42 -6.36 13.92
C ASP A 217 -9.82 -5.76 14.01
N SER A 218 -10.42 -5.40 12.90
CA SER A 218 -11.79 -4.89 12.82
C SER A 218 -12.81 -5.91 13.31
N ALA A 219 -12.64 -7.19 12.96
CA ALA A 219 -13.54 -8.27 13.38
C ALA A 219 -13.45 -8.52 14.90
N HIS A 220 -12.25 -8.54 15.47
CA HIS A 220 -12.03 -8.70 16.91
C HIS A 220 -12.62 -7.54 17.71
N THR A 221 -12.45 -6.30 17.23
CA THR A 221 -13.03 -5.11 17.87
C THR A 221 -14.57 -5.18 17.88
N THR A 222 -15.18 -5.55 16.77
CA THR A 222 -16.63 -5.69 16.65
C THR A 222 -17.16 -6.80 17.56
N GLN A 223 -16.50 -7.94 17.62
CA GLN A 223 -16.89 -9.08 18.47
C GLN A 223 -16.78 -8.76 19.96
N SER A 224 -15.73 -8.02 20.35
CA SER A 224 -15.57 -7.53 21.72
C SER A 224 -16.68 -6.55 22.12
N LEU A 225 -17.06 -5.63 21.25
CA LEU A 225 -18.17 -4.69 21.49
C LEU A 225 -19.52 -5.40 21.61
N LEU A 226 -19.80 -6.38 20.75
CA LEU A 226 -21.02 -7.18 20.81
C LEU A 226 -21.10 -8.04 22.08
N GLY A 227 -19.97 -8.58 22.54
CA GLY A 227 -19.87 -9.30 23.82
C GLY A 227 -20.14 -8.41 25.04
N TYR A 228 -19.80 -7.12 24.97
CA TYR A 228 -20.07 -6.13 26.03
C TYR A 228 -21.55 -5.72 26.09
N LEU A 229 -22.22 -5.71 24.91
CA LEU A 229 -23.62 -5.30 24.77
C LEU A 229 -24.63 -6.44 24.98
N SER A 230 -24.15 -7.70 25.08
CA SER A 230 -25.00 -8.86 25.36
C SER A 230 -25.40 -8.86 26.85
N PRO A 231 -26.69 -8.83 27.21
CA PRO A 231 -27.12 -8.83 28.60
C PRO A 231 -26.68 -10.15 29.26
N LYS A 232 -25.95 -10.07 30.39
CA LYS A 232 -25.66 -11.23 31.22
C LYS A 232 -26.96 -11.91 31.61
N PRO A 233 -27.09 -13.24 31.51
CA PRO A 233 -28.27 -13.93 32.00
C PRO A 233 -28.39 -13.65 33.51
N VAL A 234 -29.52 -13.07 33.90
CA VAL A 234 -29.90 -12.91 35.32
C VAL A 234 -30.24 -14.32 35.80
N HIS A 235 -29.33 -14.89 36.59
CA HIS A 235 -29.63 -16.11 37.32
C HIS A 235 -30.63 -15.77 38.42
N ALA A 236 -31.86 -16.28 38.26
CA ALA A 236 -32.93 -16.28 39.29
C ALA A 236 -32.66 -17.42 40.25
#